data_34afb5f8506a66e514572b67f7e403c8
#
_entry.id   34afb5f8506a66e514572b67f7e403c8
#
_cell.length_a   1.000
_cell.length_b   1.000
_cell.length_c   1.000
_cell.angle_alpha   90.00
_cell.angle_beta   90.00
_cell.angle_gamma   90.00
#
_symmetry.space_group_name_H-M   'P 1'
#
loop_
_entity.id
_entity.type
_entity.pdbx_description
1 polymer ?
#
loop_
_entity_poly.entity_id
_entity_poly.type
_entity_poly.pdbx_seq_one_letter_code
_entity_poly.pdbx_strand_id
1 'polypeptide(L)' 'MMHIQKGDLVRVRQDLEYGLGVVEEQLEYRGKEFEVEFEVGYGLLLMNNPFVWKPSDLELIQKGGYQCSDKDMY' A
#
# COMPACT_ATOMS: atom_id res chain seq x y z
N MET A 1 4.81 -14.81 4.99
CA MET A 1 4.85 -13.76 3.99
C MET A 1 3.71 -12.81 4.19
N MET A 2 3.97 -11.53 4.13
CA MET A 2 2.92 -10.58 4.33
C MET A 2 2.03 -10.46 3.13
N HIS A 3 0.75 -10.27 3.35
CA HIS A 3 -0.21 -10.09 2.30
C HIS A 3 -0.92 -8.77 2.52
N ILE A 4 -0.73 -7.83 1.62
CA ILE A 4 -1.32 -6.50 1.74
C ILE A 4 -2.68 -6.51 1.07
N GLN A 5 -3.69 -6.04 1.78
CA GLN A 5 -5.06 -6.08 1.32
C GLN A 5 -5.73 -4.75 1.52
N LYS A 6 -6.92 -4.63 0.97
CA LYS A 6 -7.75 -3.45 1.13
C LYS A 6 -7.87 -3.09 2.61
N GLY A 7 -7.71 -1.83 2.90
CA GLY A 7 -7.84 -1.31 4.27
C GLY A 7 -6.55 -1.27 5.05
N ASP A 8 -5.51 -1.92 4.55
CA ASP A 8 -4.22 -1.89 5.25
C ASP A 8 -3.56 -0.54 5.08
N LEU A 9 -2.77 -0.15 6.07
CA LEU A 9 -1.95 1.05 5.97
C LEU A 9 -0.57 0.64 5.50
N VAL A 10 -0.10 1.26 4.44
CA VAL A 10 1.19 0.94 3.86
C VAL A 10 2.02 2.21 3.69
N ARG A 11 3.31 2.02 3.60
CA ARG A 11 4.23 3.12 3.32
C ARG A 11 5.02 2.78 2.07
N VAL A 12 5.19 3.77 1.20
CA VAL A 12 6.02 3.59 0.01
C VAL A 12 7.46 3.47 0.46
N ARG A 13 8.17 2.47 -0.04
CA ARG A 13 9.52 2.19 0.43
C ARG A 13 10.44 3.35 0.11
N GLN A 14 11.33 3.65 1.06
CA GLN A 14 12.29 4.71 0.86
C GLN A 14 13.30 4.36 -0.22
N ASP A 15 13.53 3.08 -0.44
CA ASP A 15 14.51 2.64 -1.43
C ASP A 15 13.86 2.32 -2.78
N LEU A 16 12.67 2.82 -3.03
CA LEU A 16 12.01 2.63 -4.30
C LEU A 16 12.88 3.22 -5.42
N GLU A 17 13.04 2.47 -6.49
CA GLU A 17 13.88 2.90 -7.60
C GLU A 17 13.09 2.96 -8.89
N TYR A 18 13.52 3.84 -9.78
CA TYR A 18 12.91 4.00 -11.09
C TYR A 18 13.13 2.75 -11.93
N GLY A 19 12.12 2.38 -12.70
CA GLY A 19 12.23 1.28 -13.64
C GLY A 19 11.24 0.17 -13.29
N LEU A 20 11.12 -0.80 -14.15
CA LEU A 20 10.30 -1.99 -13.95
C LEU A 20 8.94 -1.71 -13.32
N GLY A 21 8.18 -0.85 -13.96
CA GLY A 21 6.84 -0.55 -13.48
C GLY A 21 6.78 0.63 -12.51
N VAL A 22 7.90 1.27 -12.24
CA VAL A 22 7.94 2.45 -11.39
C VAL A 22 8.30 3.64 -12.25
N VAL A 23 7.43 4.64 -12.29
CA VAL A 23 7.72 5.85 -13.06
C VAL A 23 8.30 6.89 -12.13
N GLU A 24 8.91 7.90 -12.72
CA GLU A 24 9.63 8.89 -11.94
C GLU A 24 8.72 9.60 -10.94
N GLU A 25 7.49 9.89 -11.31
CA GLU A 25 6.57 10.55 -10.41
C GLU A 25 6.28 9.76 -9.15
N GLN A 26 6.37 8.44 -9.24
CA GLN A 26 6.12 7.62 -8.06
C GLN A 26 7.20 7.80 -7.00
N LEU A 27 8.40 8.20 -7.40
CA LEU A 27 9.48 8.38 -6.45
C LEU A 27 9.22 9.51 -5.46
N GLU A 28 8.34 10.42 -5.82
CA GLU A 28 8.01 11.51 -4.92
C GLU A 28 7.23 11.05 -3.70
N TYR A 29 6.69 9.84 -3.76
CA TYR A 29 5.89 9.32 -2.66
C TYR A 29 6.71 8.49 -1.67
N ARG A 30 8.01 8.36 -1.90
CA ARG A 30 8.84 7.55 -1.01
C ARG A 30 8.69 8.00 0.44
N GLY A 31 8.46 7.05 1.33
CA GLY A 31 8.30 7.32 2.74
C GLY A 31 6.92 7.79 3.15
N LYS A 32 6.02 7.99 2.21
CA LYS A 32 4.67 8.45 2.54
C LYS A 32 3.75 7.26 2.76
N GLU A 33 2.74 7.47 3.58
CA GLU A 33 1.82 6.41 3.97
C GLU A 33 0.46 6.60 3.33
N PHE A 34 -0.16 5.49 2.97
CA PHE A 34 -1.47 5.50 2.33
C PHE A 34 -2.26 4.28 2.78
N GLU A 35 -3.57 4.40 2.72
CA GLU A 35 -4.44 3.24 2.95
C GLU A 35 -4.72 2.57 1.61
N VAL A 36 -4.72 1.25 1.58
CA VAL A 36 -5.00 0.50 0.36
C VAL A 36 -6.48 0.60 0.05
N GLU A 37 -6.81 1.11 -1.14
CA GLU A 37 -8.18 1.27 -1.55
C GLU A 37 -8.76 -0.04 -2.04
N PHE A 38 -8.08 -0.72 -2.92
CA PHE A 38 -8.44 -2.09 -3.27
C PHE A 38 -7.35 -2.69 -4.14
N GLU A 39 -7.45 -4.00 -4.33
CA GLU A 39 -6.47 -4.74 -5.10
C GLU A 39 -6.94 -4.87 -6.53
N VAL A 40 -6.00 -4.78 -7.46
CA VAL A 40 -6.29 -5.07 -8.86
C VAL A 40 -5.38 -6.23 -9.26
N GLY A 41 -5.58 -6.77 -10.44
CA GLY A 41 -4.89 -7.98 -10.82
C GLY A 41 -3.38 -7.90 -10.79
N TYR A 42 -2.83 -6.72 -10.97
CA TYR A 42 -1.38 -6.56 -11.05
C TYR A 42 -0.83 -5.61 -10.01
N GLY A 43 -1.60 -5.27 -9.00
CA GLY A 43 -1.09 -4.40 -7.96
C GLY A 43 -2.16 -3.90 -7.04
N LEU A 44 -1.85 -2.79 -6.38
CA LEU A 44 -2.71 -2.20 -5.37
C LEU A 44 -2.97 -0.75 -5.71
N LEU A 45 -4.21 -0.31 -5.51
CA LEU A 45 -4.56 1.09 -5.61
C LEU A 45 -4.61 1.65 -4.20
N LEU A 46 -4.01 2.81 -4.01
CA LEU A 46 -3.98 3.46 -2.71
C LEU A 46 -4.88 4.68 -2.74
N MET A 47 -5.46 5.02 -1.60
CA MET A 47 -6.33 6.16 -1.51
C MET A 47 -5.56 7.44 -1.76
N ASN A 48 -6.15 8.35 -2.53
CA ASN A 48 -5.55 9.64 -2.86
C ASN A 48 -4.24 9.49 -3.63
N ASN A 49 -4.10 8.42 -4.39
CA ASN A 49 -2.89 8.16 -5.14
C ASN A 49 -3.27 7.66 -6.53
N PRO A 50 -2.75 8.26 -7.58
CA PRO A 50 -3.17 7.89 -8.94
C PRO A 50 -2.47 6.68 -9.52
N PHE A 51 -1.52 6.10 -8.80
CA PHE A 51 -0.72 5.02 -9.37
C PHE A 51 -1.12 3.66 -8.83
N VAL A 52 -0.79 2.63 -9.61
CA VAL A 52 -0.91 1.25 -9.16
C VAL A 52 0.45 0.85 -8.62
N TRP A 53 0.47 0.23 -7.46
CA TRP A 53 1.70 -0.10 -6.77
C TRP A 53 1.84 -1.61 -6.64
N LYS A 54 3.04 -2.12 -6.84
CA LYS A 54 3.31 -3.53 -6.59
C LYS A 54 3.49 -3.72 -5.09
N PRO A 55 3.07 -4.85 -4.55
CA PRO A 55 3.28 -5.08 -3.11
C PRO A 55 4.74 -4.96 -2.70
N SER A 56 5.66 -5.32 -3.58
CA SER A 56 7.07 -5.24 -3.25
C SER A 56 7.59 -3.81 -3.13
N ASP A 57 6.83 -2.83 -3.60
CA ASP A 57 7.21 -1.43 -3.51
C ASP A 57 6.72 -0.80 -2.21
N LEU A 58 5.99 -1.55 -1.41
CA LEU A 58 5.33 -1.02 -0.23
C LEU A 58 5.72 -1.81 1.01
N GLU A 59 5.62 -1.15 2.16
CA GLU A 59 5.82 -1.79 3.45
C GLU A 59 4.50 -1.78 4.20
N LEU A 60 4.12 -2.90 4.77
CA LEU A 60 2.91 -2.95 5.58
C LEU A 60 3.19 -2.29 6.92
N ILE A 61 2.44 -1.25 7.24
CA ILE A 61 2.59 -0.55 8.51
C ILE A 61 1.60 -1.08 9.51
N GLN A 62 0.36 -1.29 9.08
CA GLN A 62 -0.68 -1.74 9.99
C GLN A 62 -1.76 -2.46 9.21
N LYS A 63 -2.15 -3.62 9.67
CA LYS A 63 -3.29 -4.32 9.10
C LYS A 63 -4.52 -3.55 9.46
N GLY A 64 -5.34 -3.27 8.49
CA GLY A 64 -6.50 -2.45 8.74
C GLY A 64 -7.77 -3.21 8.58
N GLY A 65 -8.78 -2.45 8.52
CA GLY A 65 -10.04 -2.99 8.15
C GLY A 65 -10.71 -3.76 9.20
N TYR A 66 -10.73 -5.00 9.03
CA TYR A 66 -11.58 -5.78 9.79
C TYR A 66 -11.25 -5.87 11.22
N GLN A 67 -10.06 -5.57 11.59
CA GLN A 67 -9.74 -5.85 12.94
C GLN A 67 -10.47 -5.04 13.89
N CYS A 68 -11.02 -3.99 13.51
CA CYS A 68 -11.77 -3.28 14.46
C CYS A 68 -12.94 -3.99 14.89
N SER A 69 -13.35 -4.90 14.18
CA SER A 69 -14.49 -5.52 14.62
C SER A 69 -14.21 -6.43 15.70
N ASP A 70 -13.47 -6.86 15.87
CA ASP A 70 -13.35 -7.73 16.79
C ASP A 70 -13.31 -7.36 18.07
N LYS A 71 -13.20 -7.01 18.17
CA LYS A 71 -13.15 -6.69 19.08
C LYS A 71 -13.76 -6.22 19.79
N ASP A 72 -14.05 -6.10 19.52
CA ASP A 72 -14.46 -5.68 19.91
C ASP A 72 -15.10 -5.89 20.56
N MET A 73 -15.27 -6.29 20.50
CA MET A 73 -15.74 -6.49 20.87
C MET A 73 -16.00 -6.83 21.68
N TYR A 74 -16.11 -6.95 21.98
CA TYR A 74 -16.29 -7.13 22.50
C TYR A 74 -16.57 -7.16 22.96
#